data_2496ce9b1ea532f511b9cfde6c4c40db
#
_entry.id   2496ce9b1ea532f511b9cfde6c4c40db
#
_cell.length_a   1.000
_cell.length_b   1.000
_cell.length_c   1.000
_cell.angle_alpha   90.00
_cell.angle_beta   90.00
_cell.angle_gamma   90.00
#
_symmetry.space_group_name_H-M   'P 1'
#
loop_
_entity.id
_entity.type
_entity.pdbx_description
1 polymer ?
#
loop_
_entity_poly.entity_id
_entity_poly.type
_entity_poly.pdbx_seq_one_letter_code
_entity_poly.pdbx_strand_id
1 'polypeptide(L)'
;MKNYLSTQVAVRTARTAVSLFLGAVLFLACAAPAGAQKKKKNEPPSTDNKPATLMGDQQQIDYMISEMLGAWQLGDIEKLRKDYADDVSIVNGIWAPPVFTWTNYLAAFQQQHARMQQVRMDRSNTYIKLSGNFAWACYQWDFSAVVDGQPSAARGQTTLIVEKRNDHWVIVHNHTSLAPTAQPVPPANTPQIAQPQPNNSSAY
;
A
#
# COMPACT_ATOMS: atom_id res chain seq x y z
N MET A 1 11.26 24.35 43.19
CA MET A 1 10.72 23.22 43.98
C MET A 1 9.27 23.03 43.57
N LYS A 2 8.95 22.09 42.68
CA LYS A 2 7.58 21.59 42.42
C LYS A 2 7.68 20.14 41.99
N ASN A 3 6.95 19.30 42.67
CA ASN A 3 6.99 17.84 42.72
C ASN A 3 6.49 17.19 41.46
N TYR A 4 7.26 16.24 40.92
CA TYR A 4 6.78 15.28 39.92
C TYR A 4 6.12 14.09 40.65
N LEU A 5 4.82 13.93 40.48
CA LEU A 5 4.06 12.75 40.90
C LEU A 5 4.21 11.67 39.85
N SER A 6 4.88 10.58 40.22
CA SER A 6 5.01 9.33 39.50
C SER A 6 3.71 8.54 39.62
N THR A 7 3.01 8.31 38.51
CA THR A 7 1.87 7.38 38.48
C THR A 7 2.35 6.02 37.95
N GLN A 8 2.51 5.08 38.87
CA GLN A 8 2.77 3.66 38.58
C GLN A 8 1.46 2.99 38.12
N VAL A 9 1.42 2.50 36.89
CA VAL A 9 0.33 1.66 36.39
C VAL A 9 0.69 0.21 36.65
N ALA A 10 -0.11 -0.44 37.50
CA ALA A 10 0.03 -1.85 37.86
C ALA A 10 -0.40 -2.76 36.71
N VAL A 11 0.51 -3.59 36.22
CA VAL A 11 0.24 -4.67 35.27
C VAL A 11 -0.32 -5.88 36.02
N ARG A 12 -1.60 -6.19 35.80
CA ARG A 12 -2.23 -7.43 36.29
C ARG A 12 -1.98 -8.56 35.28
N THR A 13 -1.16 -9.52 35.66
CA THR A 13 -0.99 -10.79 34.94
C THR A 13 -2.16 -11.74 35.24
N ALA A 14 -2.97 -12.03 34.23
CA ALA A 14 -3.97 -13.11 34.30
C ALA A 14 -3.32 -14.41 33.78
N ARG A 15 -3.15 -15.39 34.68
CA ARG A 15 -2.81 -16.78 34.35
C ARG A 15 -4.09 -17.51 34.00
N THR A 16 -4.20 -18.03 32.77
CA THR A 16 -5.26 -18.98 32.40
C THR A 16 -4.66 -20.35 32.16
N ALA A 17 -5.31 -21.33 32.79
CA ALA A 17 -4.91 -22.74 32.89
C ALA A 17 -5.07 -23.46 31.54
N VAL A 18 -4.09 -24.32 31.24
CA VAL A 18 -4.11 -25.28 30.15
C VAL A 18 -4.84 -26.53 30.64
N SER A 19 -5.97 -26.89 30.02
CA SER A 19 -6.64 -28.19 30.19
C SER A 19 -6.23 -29.12 29.08
N LEU A 20 -5.49 -30.15 29.46
CA LEU A 20 -5.21 -31.33 28.62
C LEU A 20 -6.47 -32.18 28.50
N PHE A 21 -6.93 -32.47 27.29
CA PHE A 21 -7.85 -33.54 27.00
C PHE A 21 -7.10 -34.64 26.19
N LEU A 22 -6.89 -35.76 26.89
CA LEU A 22 -6.41 -37.01 26.35
C LEU A 22 -7.63 -37.79 25.85
N GLY A 23 -7.76 -38.02 24.54
CA GLY A 23 -8.86 -38.78 23.94
C GLY A 23 -8.35 -39.91 23.07
N ALA A 24 -8.75 -41.11 23.43
CA ALA A 24 -8.29 -42.41 22.99
C ALA A 24 -8.44 -42.71 21.50
N VAL A 25 -7.43 -43.36 20.95
CA VAL A 25 -7.40 -43.99 19.62
C VAL A 25 -8.18 -45.30 19.66
N LEU A 26 -9.23 -45.45 18.86
CA LEU A 26 -9.86 -46.74 18.59
C LEU A 26 -9.57 -47.11 17.11
N PHE A 27 -8.70 -48.14 16.93
CA PHE A 27 -8.52 -48.81 15.65
C PHE A 27 -9.73 -49.73 15.39
N LEU A 28 -10.42 -49.51 14.29
CA LEU A 28 -11.33 -50.48 13.73
C LEU A 28 -10.90 -50.83 12.31
N ALA A 29 -10.34 -52.04 12.18
CA ALA A 29 -10.05 -52.66 10.91
C ALA A 29 -11.38 -53.17 10.30
N CYS A 30 -11.73 -52.77 9.10
CA CYS A 30 -12.75 -53.40 8.32
C CYS A 30 -12.26 -53.69 6.89
N ALA A 31 -12.47 -54.94 6.52
CA ALA A 31 -12.12 -55.59 5.29
C ALA A 31 -12.69 -54.95 4.04
N ALA A 32 -11.91 -54.99 2.94
CA ALA A 32 -12.34 -54.65 1.61
C ALA A 32 -13.32 -55.74 1.04
N PRO A 33 -14.33 -55.33 0.27
CA PRO A 33 -14.88 -56.16 -0.79
C PRO A 33 -14.43 -55.62 -2.17
N ALA A 34 -14.00 -56.57 -3.00
CA ALA A 34 -13.64 -56.36 -4.40
C ALA A 34 -14.90 -56.02 -5.24
N GLY A 35 -14.69 -55.17 -6.22
CA GLY A 35 -15.36 -55.27 -7.51
C GLY A 35 -16.67 -54.52 -7.67
N ALA A 36 -16.59 -53.34 -8.31
CA ALA A 36 -17.51 -52.93 -9.39
C ALA A 36 -16.90 -51.75 -10.15
N GLN A 37 -16.33 -52.00 -11.32
CA GLN A 37 -16.04 -50.96 -12.31
C GLN A 37 -17.35 -50.33 -12.76
N LYS A 38 -17.71 -49.19 -12.19
CA LYS A 38 -18.74 -48.32 -12.76
C LYS A 38 -18.16 -47.58 -13.97
N LYS A 39 -18.74 -47.89 -15.15
CA LYS A 39 -18.57 -47.13 -16.37
C LYS A 39 -18.60 -45.63 -16.07
N LYS A 40 -17.52 -44.91 -16.39
CA LYS A 40 -17.49 -43.47 -16.47
C LYS A 40 -18.57 -43.05 -17.45
N LYS A 41 -19.69 -42.56 -16.95
CA LYS A 41 -20.65 -41.76 -17.70
C LYS A 41 -19.90 -40.50 -18.11
N ASN A 42 -19.83 -40.26 -19.43
CA ASN A 42 -19.35 -38.98 -19.94
C ASN A 42 -20.26 -37.88 -19.42
N GLU A 43 -19.89 -37.21 -18.34
CA GLU A 43 -20.46 -35.93 -18.01
C GLU A 43 -20.01 -34.94 -19.08
N PRO A 44 -20.95 -34.20 -19.70
CA PRO A 44 -20.58 -33.09 -20.57
C PRO A 44 -19.69 -32.12 -19.75
N PRO A 45 -18.69 -31.47 -20.36
CA PRO A 45 -17.88 -30.49 -19.67
C PRO A 45 -18.84 -29.47 -19.03
N SER A 46 -18.75 -29.32 -17.72
CA SER A 46 -19.41 -28.23 -17.01
C SER A 46 -18.84 -26.94 -17.63
N THR A 47 -19.62 -26.32 -18.47
CA THR A 47 -19.43 -24.94 -18.86
C THR A 47 -19.62 -24.12 -17.60
N ASP A 48 -18.56 -23.93 -16.82
CA ASP A 48 -18.46 -22.85 -15.87
C ASP A 48 -18.63 -21.55 -16.68
N ASN A 49 -19.90 -21.11 -16.79
CA ASN A 49 -20.27 -19.81 -17.32
C ASN A 49 -19.88 -18.74 -16.29
N LYS A 50 -18.60 -18.70 -15.90
CA LYS A 50 -18.02 -17.54 -15.26
C LYS A 50 -17.97 -16.47 -16.35
N PRO A 51 -18.62 -15.31 -16.19
CA PRO A 51 -18.53 -14.26 -17.22
C PRO A 51 -17.04 -14.00 -17.46
N ALA A 52 -16.61 -14.22 -18.69
CA ALA A 52 -15.23 -13.93 -19.07
C ALA A 52 -15.00 -12.46 -18.77
N THR A 53 -14.08 -12.16 -17.86
CA THR A 53 -13.64 -10.79 -17.61
C THR A 53 -13.07 -10.31 -18.94
N LEU A 54 -13.72 -9.34 -19.59
CA LEU A 54 -13.36 -8.83 -20.91
C LEU A 54 -11.97 -8.17 -20.92
N MET A 55 -11.44 -7.84 -19.73
CA MET A 55 -10.15 -7.18 -19.54
C MET A 55 -9.11 -8.19 -19.04
N GLY A 56 -7.93 -8.19 -19.67
CA GLY A 56 -6.76 -8.91 -19.15
C GLY A 56 -6.27 -8.35 -17.81
N ASP A 57 -5.55 -9.15 -17.05
CA ASP A 57 -5.06 -8.78 -15.69
C ASP A 57 -4.31 -7.44 -15.67
N GLN A 58 -3.47 -7.17 -16.67
CA GLN A 58 -2.75 -5.90 -16.74
C GLN A 58 -3.70 -4.68 -16.89
N GLN A 59 -4.75 -4.82 -17.70
CA GLN A 59 -5.77 -3.77 -17.86
C GLN A 59 -6.60 -3.60 -16.60
N GLN A 60 -6.93 -4.70 -15.91
CA GLN A 60 -7.65 -4.64 -14.62
C GLN A 60 -6.84 -3.86 -13.59
N ILE A 61 -5.53 -4.09 -13.49
CA ILE A 61 -4.64 -3.38 -12.57
C ILE A 61 -4.53 -1.90 -12.96
N ASP A 62 -4.38 -1.59 -14.24
CA ASP A 62 -4.32 -0.21 -14.71
C ASP A 62 -5.61 0.57 -14.41
N TYR A 63 -6.76 -0.09 -14.63
CA TYR A 63 -8.06 0.47 -14.28
C TYR A 63 -8.22 0.66 -12.76
N MET A 64 -7.87 -0.34 -11.94
CA MET A 64 -7.88 -0.25 -10.48
C MET A 64 -7.03 0.94 -9.99
N ILE A 65 -5.82 1.15 -10.54
CA ILE A 65 -4.98 2.30 -10.17
C ILE A 65 -5.70 3.62 -10.49
N SER A 66 -6.38 3.71 -11.64
CA SER A 66 -7.13 4.92 -12.02
C SER A 66 -8.32 5.16 -11.09
N GLU A 67 -9.07 4.11 -10.72
CA GLU A 67 -10.18 4.20 -9.77
C GLU A 67 -9.69 4.60 -8.38
N MET A 68 -8.63 3.98 -7.89
CA MET A 68 -7.99 4.28 -6.61
C MET A 68 -7.55 5.75 -6.53
N LEU A 69 -6.88 6.28 -7.56
CA LEU A 69 -6.46 7.68 -7.59
C LEU A 69 -7.65 8.64 -7.64
N GLY A 70 -8.70 8.30 -8.42
CA GLY A 70 -9.94 9.07 -8.45
C GLY A 70 -10.65 9.07 -7.09
N ALA A 71 -10.75 7.91 -6.43
CA ALA A 71 -11.32 7.78 -5.10
C ALA A 71 -10.51 8.58 -4.06
N TRP A 72 -9.19 8.52 -4.15
CA TRP A 72 -8.28 9.27 -3.27
C TRP A 72 -8.46 10.78 -3.42
N GLN A 73 -8.57 11.30 -4.65
CA GLN A 73 -8.80 12.73 -4.92
C GLN A 73 -10.14 13.21 -4.34
N LEU A 74 -11.19 12.40 -4.47
CA LEU A 74 -12.54 12.75 -4.04
C LEU A 74 -12.78 12.50 -2.54
N GLY A 75 -11.89 11.78 -1.86
CA GLY A 75 -12.12 11.34 -0.49
C GLY A 75 -13.18 10.23 -0.39
N ASP A 76 -13.42 9.48 -1.48
CA ASP A 76 -14.40 8.39 -1.55
C ASP A 76 -13.83 7.12 -0.89
N ILE A 77 -14.07 7.00 0.42
CA ILE A 77 -13.54 5.91 1.24
C ILE A 77 -14.08 4.55 0.79
N GLU A 78 -15.35 4.48 0.39
CA GLU A 78 -15.99 3.22 -0.01
C GLU A 78 -15.37 2.65 -1.29
N LYS A 79 -15.05 3.51 -2.25
CA LYS A 79 -14.31 3.09 -3.43
C LYS A 79 -12.86 2.76 -3.11
N LEU A 80 -12.18 3.63 -2.35
CA LEU A 80 -10.79 3.42 -1.96
C LEU A 80 -10.60 2.09 -1.22
N ARG A 81 -11.57 1.70 -0.36
CA ARG A 81 -11.56 0.44 0.40
C ARG A 81 -11.49 -0.80 -0.49
N LYS A 82 -12.09 -0.77 -1.67
CA LYS A 82 -12.13 -1.93 -2.57
C LYS A 82 -10.77 -2.28 -3.16
N ASP A 83 -9.92 -1.28 -3.30
CA ASP A 83 -8.62 -1.41 -3.95
C ASP A 83 -7.50 -1.81 -3.00
N TYR A 84 -7.70 -1.69 -1.68
CA TYR A 84 -6.68 -1.99 -0.67
C TYR A 84 -6.98 -3.25 0.13
N ALA A 85 -5.95 -4.06 0.37
CA ALA A 85 -6.02 -5.21 1.26
C ALA A 85 -6.11 -4.79 2.73
N ASP A 86 -6.68 -5.64 3.60
CA ASP A 86 -6.73 -5.38 5.05
C ASP A 86 -5.34 -5.30 5.68
N ASP A 87 -4.41 -6.09 5.19
CA ASP A 87 -3.02 -6.22 5.64
C ASP A 87 -2.03 -5.34 4.86
N VAL A 88 -2.53 -4.31 4.17
CA VAL A 88 -1.69 -3.40 3.37
C VAL A 88 -0.58 -2.75 4.19
N SER A 89 0.56 -2.52 3.55
CA SER A 89 1.65 -1.70 4.07
C SER A 89 1.86 -0.45 3.22
N ILE A 90 1.97 0.71 3.86
CA ILE A 90 2.15 2.01 3.21
C ILE A 90 3.46 2.64 3.67
N VAL A 91 4.29 3.03 2.70
CA VAL A 91 5.54 3.76 2.94
C VAL A 91 5.46 5.09 2.21
N ASN A 92 5.57 6.18 2.97
CA ASN A 92 5.60 7.53 2.40
C ASN A 92 7.04 8.05 2.32
N GLY A 93 7.34 8.80 1.28
CA GLY A 93 8.69 9.30 0.97
C GLY A 93 9.24 10.40 1.89
N ILE A 94 8.55 10.72 2.97
CA ILE A 94 9.05 11.48 4.11
C ILE A 94 9.47 10.47 5.18
N TRP A 95 10.47 10.80 5.99
CA TRP A 95 11.01 9.92 7.05
C TRP A 95 9.97 9.64 8.16
N ALA A 96 8.83 9.05 7.76
CA ALA A 96 7.76 8.62 8.64
C ALA A 96 7.78 7.09 8.75
N PRO A 97 7.43 6.52 9.91
CA PRO A 97 7.28 5.07 10.03
C PRO A 97 6.28 4.52 9.01
N PRO A 98 6.50 3.30 8.50
CA PRO A 98 5.50 2.62 7.68
C PRO A 98 4.16 2.49 8.42
N VAL A 99 3.07 2.66 7.68
CA VAL A 99 1.71 2.43 8.17
C VAL A 99 1.28 1.04 7.75
N PHE A 100 0.82 0.22 8.67
CA PHE A 100 0.33 -1.13 8.42
C PHE A 100 -1.17 -1.20 8.67
N THR A 101 -1.86 -2.03 7.90
CA THR A 101 -3.30 -2.28 7.87
C THR A 101 -4.13 -1.15 7.25
N TRP A 102 -5.21 -1.55 6.61
CA TRP A 102 -6.19 -0.62 6.06
C TRP A 102 -6.73 0.37 7.12
N THR A 103 -7.04 -0.11 8.32
CA THR A 103 -7.61 0.73 9.38
C THR A 103 -6.70 1.90 9.74
N ASN A 104 -5.39 1.65 9.89
CA ASN A 104 -4.43 2.68 10.22
C ASN A 104 -4.18 3.63 9.03
N TYR A 105 -4.16 3.08 7.80
CA TYR A 105 -4.07 3.90 6.59
C TYR A 105 -5.28 4.82 6.45
N LEU A 106 -6.49 4.29 6.65
CA LEU A 106 -7.72 5.07 6.59
C LEU A 106 -7.70 6.26 7.56
N ALA A 107 -7.27 6.03 8.81
CA ALA A 107 -7.17 7.11 9.81
C ALA A 107 -6.19 8.21 9.36
N ALA A 108 -5.02 7.82 8.86
CA ALA A 108 -4.03 8.76 8.34
C ALA A 108 -4.54 9.51 7.10
N PHE A 109 -5.20 8.81 6.16
CA PHE A 109 -5.80 9.38 4.97
C PHE A 109 -6.87 10.42 5.32
N GLN A 110 -7.81 10.07 6.20
CA GLN A 110 -8.89 10.99 6.61
C GLN A 110 -8.35 12.26 7.24
N GLN A 111 -7.35 12.12 8.14
CA GLN A 111 -6.69 13.27 8.76
C GLN A 111 -6.00 14.18 7.73
N GLN A 112 -5.33 13.59 6.76
CA GLN A 112 -4.66 14.34 5.70
C GLN A 112 -5.68 14.98 4.76
N HIS A 113 -6.68 14.23 4.29
CA HIS A 113 -7.65 14.67 3.31
C HIS A 113 -8.55 15.81 3.85
N ALA A 114 -8.88 15.80 5.15
CA ALA A 114 -9.66 16.86 5.80
C ALA A 114 -9.01 18.25 5.70
N ARG A 115 -7.70 18.33 5.46
CA ARG A 115 -6.94 19.58 5.32
C ARG A 115 -6.79 20.05 3.87
N MET A 116 -7.28 19.24 2.91
CA MET A 116 -7.09 19.48 1.48
C MET A 116 -8.39 19.87 0.81
N GLN A 117 -8.29 20.79 -0.14
CA GLN A 117 -9.37 21.21 -1.04
C GLN A 117 -8.83 21.25 -2.46
N GLN A 118 -9.73 21.14 -3.46
CA GLN A 118 -9.38 21.21 -4.88
C GLN A 118 -8.25 20.24 -5.25
N VAL A 119 -8.31 19.03 -4.70
CA VAL A 119 -7.29 18.01 -4.90
C VAL A 119 -7.29 17.53 -6.34
N ARG A 120 -6.12 17.54 -6.95
CA ARG A 120 -5.87 16.97 -8.27
C ARG A 120 -4.61 16.12 -8.24
N MET A 121 -4.69 14.94 -8.85
CA MET A 121 -3.55 14.04 -9.04
C MET A 121 -3.60 13.45 -10.44
N ASP A 122 -2.63 13.79 -11.26
CA ASP A 122 -2.48 13.28 -12.61
C ASP A 122 -1.39 12.19 -12.61
N ARG A 123 -1.69 11.04 -13.21
CA ARG A 123 -0.78 9.89 -13.35
C ARG A 123 -0.18 9.84 -14.74
N SER A 124 1.09 9.50 -14.83
CA SER A 124 1.82 9.31 -16.09
C SER A 124 2.83 8.17 -15.99
N ASN A 125 3.37 7.74 -17.13
CA ASN A 125 4.46 6.78 -17.23
C ASN A 125 4.24 5.49 -16.43
N THR A 126 3.04 4.91 -16.54
CA THR A 126 2.70 3.68 -15.83
C THR A 126 3.34 2.46 -16.47
N TYR A 127 3.99 1.66 -15.63
CA TYR A 127 4.54 0.35 -16.00
C TYR A 127 3.94 -0.71 -15.06
N ILE A 128 3.48 -1.83 -15.62
CA ILE A 128 2.89 -2.94 -14.86
C ILE A 128 3.56 -4.24 -15.31
N LYS A 129 4.03 -5.04 -14.36
CA LYS A 129 4.59 -6.37 -14.60
C LYS A 129 3.87 -7.43 -13.79
N LEU A 130 3.31 -8.42 -14.48
CA LEU A 130 2.63 -9.56 -13.89
C LEU A 130 3.61 -10.67 -13.48
N SER A 131 3.32 -11.36 -12.39
CA SER A 131 4.05 -12.53 -11.91
C SER A 131 3.09 -13.49 -11.17
N GLY A 132 2.36 -14.33 -11.91
CA GLY A 132 1.32 -15.19 -11.35
C GLY A 132 0.20 -14.38 -10.70
N ASN A 133 -0.07 -14.65 -9.42
CA ASN A 133 -1.08 -13.92 -8.63
C ASN A 133 -0.56 -12.60 -8.04
N PHE A 134 0.66 -12.20 -8.34
CA PHE A 134 1.24 -10.92 -7.95
C PHE A 134 1.53 -10.08 -9.18
N ALA A 135 1.51 -8.80 -8.99
CA ALA A 135 2.08 -7.85 -9.93
C ALA A 135 2.69 -6.68 -9.17
N TRP A 136 3.59 -5.98 -9.84
CA TRP A 136 4.04 -4.68 -9.38
C TRP A 136 3.81 -3.64 -10.46
N ALA A 137 3.46 -2.44 -10.03
CA ALA A 137 3.23 -1.30 -10.89
C ALA A 137 4.05 -0.10 -10.39
N CYS A 138 4.62 0.65 -11.35
CA CYS A 138 5.26 1.93 -11.06
C CYS A 138 4.63 3.00 -11.91
N TYR A 139 4.45 4.20 -11.35
CA TYR A 139 3.98 5.35 -12.11
C TYR A 139 4.51 6.65 -11.51
N GLN A 140 4.54 7.69 -12.32
CA GLN A 140 4.79 9.07 -11.90
C GLN A 140 3.47 9.80 -11.67
N TRP A 141 3.49 10.80 -10.81
CA TRP A 141 2.32 11.61 -10.53
C TRP A 141 2.70 13.08 -10.29
N ASP A 142 1.79 13.96 -10.69
CA ASP A 142 1.77 15.38 -10.35
C ASP A 142 0.55 15.64 -9.47
N PHE A 143 0.76 16.31 -8.34
CA PHE A 143 -0.25 16.65 -7.34
C PHE A 143 -0.39 18.16 -7.23
N SER A 144 -1.64 18.63 -7.10
CA SER A 144 -1.94 19.99 -6.68
C SER A 144 -3.18 20.02 -5.79
N ALA A 145 -3.19 20.89 -4.79
CA ALA A 145 -4.32 21.09 -3.88
C ALA A 145 -4.20 22.46 -3.19
N VAL A 146 -5.24 22.83 -2.47
CA VAL A 146 -5.17 23.86 -1.42
C VAL A 146 -5.10 23.12 -0.09
N VAL A 147 -3.98 23.25 0.64
CA VAL A 147 -3.73 22.59 1.94
C VAL A 147 -3.71 23.66 3.02
N ASP A 148 -4.58 23.54 4.02
CA ASP A 148 -4.75 24.56 5.08
C ASP A 148 -4.89 25.99 4.53
N GLY A 149 -5.61 26.14 3.42
CA GLY A 149 -5.84 27.42 2.76
C GLY A 149 -4.67 27.93 1.89
N GLN A 150 -3.59 27.17 1.74
CA GLN A 150 -2.43 27.54 0.93
C GLN A 150 -2.30 26.64 -0.32
N PRO A 151 -2.04 27.21 -1.52
CA PRO A 151 -1.73 26.43 -2.70
C PRO A 151 -0.51 25.52 -2.45
N SER A 152 -0.65 24.26 -2.81
CA SER A 152 0.40 23.24 -2.65
C SER A 152 0.52 22.42 -3.93
N ALA A 153 1.74 22.12 -4.33
CA ALA A 153 2.02 21.24 -5.47
C ALA A 153 3.21 20.33 -5.13
N ALA A 154 3.15 19.13 -5.64
CA ALA A 154 4.21 18.13 -5.49
C ALA A 154 4.23 17.21 -6.71
N ARG A 155 5.31 16.50 -6.90
CA ARG A 155 5.43 15.40 -7.86
C ARG A 155 6.21 14.27 -7.25
N GLY A 156 6.02 13.09 -7.78
CA GLY A 156 6.74 11.93 -7.26
C GLY A 156 6.52 10.69 -8.08
N GLN A 157 6.87 9.57 -7.45
CA GLN A 157 6.71 8.24 -8.01
C GLN A 157 6.07 7.33 -6.96
N THR A 158 5.26 6.40 -7.44
CA THR A 158 4.66 5.37 -6.60
C THR A 158 5.00 4.01 -7.16
N THR A 159 5.37 3.08 -6.29
CA THR A 159 5.44 1.65 -6.57
C THR A 159 4.35 0.95 -5.78
N LEU A 160 3.54 0.16 -6.47
CA LEU A 160 2.53 -0.71 -5.87
C LEU A 160 2.95 -2.17 -6.03
N ILE A 161 2.73 -2.98 -4.99
CA ILE A 161 2.63 -4.43 -5.11
C ILE A 161 1.16 -4.77 -4.98
N VAL A 162 0.64 -5.51 -5.94
CA VAL A 162 -0.75 -5.95 -5.98
C VAL A 162 -0.82 -7.47 -6.00
N GLU A 163 -1.82 -8.02 -5.35
CA GLU A 163 -2.09 -9.45 -5.25
C GLU A 163 -3.50 -9.75 -5.74
N LYS A 164 -3.67 -10.86 -6.45
CA LYS A 164 -4.98 -11.35 -6.87
C LYS A 164 -5.57 -12.21 -5.76
N ARG A 165 -6.58 -11.71 -5.07
CA ARG A 165 -7.32 -12.39 -4.00
C ARG A 165 -8.76 -12.57 -4.43
N ASN A 166 -9.26 -13.81 -4.42
CA ASN A 166 -10.65 -14.13 -4.83
C ASN A 166 -11.03 -13.55 -6.21
N ASP A 167 -10.13 -13.72 -7.20
CA ASP A 167 -10.28 -13.19 -8.56
C ASP A 167 -10.32 -11.65 -8.67
N HIS A 168 -9.93 -10.94 -7.63
CA HIS A 168 -9.86 -9.49 -7.60
C HIS A 168 -8.45 -9.00 -7.25
N TRP A 169 -7.94 -7.99 -7.96
CA TRP A 169 -6.65 -7.38 -7.67
C TRP A 169 -6.77 -6.37 -6.53
N VAL A 170 -5.91 -6.49 -5.51
CA VAL A 170 -5.86 -5.58 -4.35
C VAL A 170 -4.43 -5.12 -4.09
N ILE A 171 -4.27 -3.90 -3.60
CA ILE A 171 -2.98 -3.31 -3.23
C ILE A 171 -2.58 -3.86 -1.86
N VAL A 172 -1.46 -4.57 -1.80
CA VAL A 172 -0.87 -5.10 -0.56
C VAL A 172 0.33 -4.26 -0.09
N HIS A 173 0.93 -3.47 -0.99
CA HIS A 173 1.98 -2.53 -0.64
C HIS A 173 1.91 -1.28 -1.52
N ASN A 174 2.11 -0.11 -0.90
CA ASN A 174 2.20 1.16 -1.59
C ASN A 174 3.43 1.92 -1.05
N HIS A 175 4.37 2.20 -1.93
CA HIS A 175 5.52 3.04 -1.61
C HIS A 175 5.50 4.27 -2.51
N THR A 176 5.38 5.43 -1.90
CA THR A 176 5.36 6.72 -2.58
C THR A 176 6.57 7.54 -2.16
N SER A 177 7.31 8.08 -3.13
CA SER A 177 8.43 9.00 -2.93
C SER A 177 8.17 10.34 -3.62
N LEU A 178 8.63 11.42 -2.99
CA LEU A 178 8.58 12.76 -3.56
C LEU A 178 9.82 12.99 -4.45
N ALA A 179 9.61 13.59 -5.62
CA ALA A 179 10.71 14.12 -6.39
C ALA A 179 11.25 15.40 -5.71
N PRO A 180 12.57 15.62 -5.69
CA PRO A 180 13.12 16.88 -5.23
C PRO A 180 12.47 18.04 -6.00
N THR A 181 12.03 19.08 -5.30
CA THR A 181 11.68 20.34 -5.96
C THR A 181 12.95 20.86 -6.63
N ALA A 182 12.89 21.12 -7.95
CA ALA A 182 14.02 21.74 -8.64
C ALA A 182 14.36 23.03 -7.90
N GLN A 183 15.56 23.11 -7.32
CA GLN A 183 16.04 24.39 -6.81
C GLN A 183 16.09 25.35 -8.01
N PRO A 184 15.65 26.61 -7.84
CA PRO A 184 15.84 27.60 -8.89
C PRO A 184 17.31 27.59 -9.27
N VAL A 185 17.62 27.26 -10.53
CA VAL A 185 18.97 27.39 -11.04
C VAL A 185 19.31 28.88 -10.93
N PRO A 186 20.34 29.27 -10.18
CA PRO A 186 20.76 30.67 -10.13
C PRO A 186 20.95 31.16 -11.57
N PRO A 187 20.48 32.36 -11.93
CA PRO A 187 20.64 32.88 -13.28
C PRO A 187 22.12 32.79 -13.65
N ALA A 188 22.39 32.26 -14.84
CA ALA A 188 23.75 31.92 -15.34
C ALA A 188 24.77 33.09 -15.38
N ASN A 189 24.35 34.28 -14.98
CA ASN A 189 25.11 35.51 -15.03
C ASN A 189 25.35 36.18 -13.67
N THR A 190 25.19 35.48 -12.56
CA THR A 190 25.65 36.05 -11.28
C THR A 190 27.17 35.94 -11.22
N PRO A 191 27.94 37.05 -11.25
CA PRO A 191 29.40 36.97 -11.11
C PRO A 191 29.70 36.29 -9.76
N GLN A 192 30.44 35.20 -9.80
CA GLN A 192 30.95 34.58 -8.59
C GLN A 192 31.86 35.57 -7.91
N ILE A 193 31.40 36.22 -6.86
CA ILE A 193 32.25 37.04 -6.02
C ILE A 193 33.29 36.09 -5.45
N ALA A 194 34.54 36.22 -5.95
CA ALA A 194 35.66 35.42 -5.47
C ALA A 194 35.75 35.60 -3.94
N GLN A 195 35.57 34.51 -3.21
CA GLN A 195 35.78 34.53 -1.76
C GLN A 195 37.26 34.87 -1.52
N PRO A 196 37.59 35.81 -0.62
CA PRO A 196 38.97 36.10 -0.27
C PRO A 196 39.64 34.83 0.24
N GLN A 197 40.71 34.42 -0.41
CA GLN A 197 41.54 33.30 0.07
C GLN A 197 42.12 33.68 1.43
N PRO A 198 42.07 32.80 2.45
CA PRO A 198 42.74 33.05 3.71
C PRO A 198 44.27 33.13 3.42
N ASN A 199 44.86 34.27 3.73
CA ASN A 199 46.29 34.46 3.66
C ASN A 199 47.00 33.47 4.59
N ASN A 200 47.55 32.40 4.05
CA ASN A 200 48.56 31.57 4.72
C ASN A 200 49.91 32.26 4.65
N SER A 201 50.06 33.29 5.44
CA SER A 201 51.40 33.79 5.81
C SER A 201 51.80 33.18 7.14
N SER A 202 52.29 31.93 7.09
CA SER A 202 53.12 31.40 8.18
C SER A 202 54.55 31.67 7.81
N ALA A 203 55.10 32.71 8.36
CA ALA A 203 56.55 32.93 8.38
C ALA A 203 57.05 32.69 9.82
N TYR A 204 58.09 31.84 9.89
CA TYR A 204 59.06 31.56 10.97
C TYR A 204 58.57 30.78 12.19
#